data_8dabffdea96ac33772e6caa1a8573287
#
_entry.id   8dabffdea96ac33772e6caa1a8573287
#
_cell.length_a   1.000
_cell.length_b   1.000
_cell.length_c   1.000
_cell.angle_alpha   90.00
_cell.angle_beta   90.00
_cell.angle_gamma   90.00
#
_symmetry.space_group_name_H-M   'P 1'
#
loop_
_entity.id
_entity.type
_entity.pdbx_description
1 polymer ?
#
loop_
_entity_poly.entity_id
_entity_poly.type
_entity_poly.pdbx_seq_one_letter_code
_entity_poly.pdbx_strand_id
1 'polypeptide(L)'
;MTAKKVRIVTADDDPQLLRLITRNLEFEGYEVVTASDGALALAEIERSAPDLVLLDVMMPKMDGFTVCQRVREFSSVPIIIVTARGQDQDKVKGLDLGADDYLTKPFSVEELLARVRAVLRRAQFLATDTVAGRTTVATVGELVIDYAQHLVTLAGNELTLTPTEYRLLTYLAQNVGRVITQDLLLEHVWGEDYLGESHMLQVNVNRLRRKLEADPTHPRYLKTKVGIGYMLMAPAPAEHAQSEP
;
A
#
# COMPACT_ATOMS: atom_id res chain seq x y z
N MET A 1 27.61 -13.28 -8.47
CA MET A 1 26.62 -12.22 -8.77
C MET A 1 26.30 -11.54 -7.45
N THR A 2 26.71 -10.29 -7.27
CA THR A 2 26.33 -9.50 -6.08
C THR A 2 24.82 -9.26 -6.13
N ALA A 3 24.10 -9.69 -5.11
CA ALA A 3 22.67 -9.40 -4.98
C ALA A 3 22.46 -7.87 -5.06
N LYS A 4 21.49 -7.42 -5.85
CA LYS A 4 21.12 -6.00 -5.93
C LYS A 4 20.75 -5.53 -4.51
N LYS A 5 21.44 -4.50 -4.00
CA LYS A 5 21.06 -3.91 -2.71
C LYS A 5 19.69 -3.23 -2.83
N VAL A 6 18.89 -3.39 -1.80
CA VAL A 6 17.62 -2.66 -1.67
C VAL A 6 17.92 -1.17 -1.54
N ARG A 7 17.30 -0.36 -2.38
CA ARG A 7 17.49 1.10 -2.42
C ARG A 7 16.30 1.81 -1.77
N ILE A 8 16.63 2.73 -0.86
CA ILE A 8 15.63 3.53 -0.14
C ILE A 8 15.90 5.01 -0.43
N VAL A 9 14.87 5.73 -0.88
CA VAL A 9 14.90 7.20 -0.92
C VAL A 9 14.34 7.70 0.41
N THR A 10 15.06 8.58 1.10
CA THR A 10 14.58 9.26 2.31
C THR A 10 14.57 10.77 2.11
N ALA A 11 13.44 11.41 2.37
CA ALA A 11 13.23 12.83 2.19
C ALA A 11 12.75 13.48 3.47
N ASP A 12 13.49 14.48 3.94
CA ASP A 12 13.19 15.27 5.15
C ASP A 12 13.99 16.59 5.07
N ASP A 13 13.44 17.69 5.55
CA ASP A 13 14.16 18.98 5.54
C ASP A 13 15.09 19.15 6.75
N ASP A 14 15.00 18.28 7.75
CA ASP A 14 15.94 18.24 8.87
C ASP A 14 17.20 17.41 8.51
N PRO A 15 18.38 18.07 8.34
CA PRO A 15 19.60 17.37 7.99
C PRO A 15 20.15 16.49 9.11
N GLN A 16 19.73 16.69 10.37
CA GLN A 16 20.15 15.83 11.48
C GLN A 16 19.36 14.51 11.44
N LEU A 17 18.06 14.60 11.19
CA LEU A 17 17.20 13.42 11.05
C LEU A 17 17.57 12.62 9.80
N LEU A 18 17.83 13.27 8.65
CA LEU A 18 18.34 12.59 7.47
C LEU A 18 19.62 11.80 7.74
N ARG A 19 20.59 12.39 8.45
CA ARG A 19 21.84 11.71 8.83
C ARG A 19 21.57 10.50 9.74
N LEU A 20 20.67 10.64 10.73
CA LEU A 20 20.29 9.57 11.63
C LEU A 20 19.67 8.39 10.87
N ILE A 21 18.68 8.67 10.03
CA ILE A 21 17.98 7.67 9.23
C ILE A 21 18.98 6.98 8.27
N THR A 22 19.74 7.76 7.51
CA THR A 22 20.71 7.24 6.54
C THR A 22 21.69 6.28 7.20
N ARG A 23 22.34 6.71 8.28
CA ARG A 23 23.32 5.89 9.00
C ARG A 23 22.77 4.55 9.45
N ASN A 24 21.55 4.54 10.00
CA ASN A 24 20.95 3.31 10.51
C ASN A 24 20.49 2.38 9.36
N LEU A 25 19.95 2.93 8.29
CA LEU A 25 19.57 2.13 7.12
C LEU A 25 20.80 1.55 6.40
N GLU A 26 21.88 2.33 6.25
CA GLU A 26 23.13 1.84 5.68
C GLU A 26 23.78 0.75 6.54
N PHE A 27 23.68 0.85 7.86
CA PHE A 27 24.15 -0.18 8.79
C PHE A 27 23.38 -1.51 8.60
N GLU A 28 22.10 -1.46 8.29
CA GLU A 28 21.27 -2.63 7.92
C GLU A 28 21.55 -3.14 6.48
N GLY A 29 22.45 -2.48 5.74
CA GLY A 29 22.89 -2.91 4.42
C GLY A 29 22.09 -2.34 3.25
N TYR A 30 21.18 -1.40 3.48
CA TYR A 30 20.44 -0.70 2.44
C TYR A 30 21.31 0.32 1.71
N GLU A 31 20.96 0.62 0.44
CA GLU A 31 21.48 1.76 -0.29
C GLU A 31 20.52 2.95 -0.06
N VAL A 32 21.04 4.08 0.44
CA VAL A 32 20.20 5.22 0.79
C VAL A 32 20.49 6.42 -0.09
N VAL A 33 19.43 7.00 -0.67
CA VAL A 33 19.47 8.25 -1.41
C VAL A 33 18.69 9.29 -0.61
N THR A 34 19.28 10.46 -0.37
CA THR A 34 18.67 11.51 0.45
C THR A 34 18.15 12.67 -0.37
N ALA A 35 17.04 13.28 0.06
CA ALA A 35 16.51 14.52 -0.50
C ALA A 35 16.14 15.49 0.63
N SER A 36 16.45 16.77 0.48
CA SER A 36 16.18 17.80 1.49
C SER A 36 14.91 18.60 1.24
N ASP A 37 14.18 18.30 0.16
CA ASP A 37 12.89 18.89 -0.17
C ASP A 37 12.09 17.98 -1.11
N GLY A 38 10.80 18.25 -1.24
CA GLY A 38 9.91 17.40 -2.02
C GLY A 38 10.18 17.40 -3.53
N ALA A 39 10.72 18.48 -4.09
CA ALA A 39 11.06 18.53 -5.51
C ALA A 39 12.28 17.64 -5.81
N LEU A 40 13.31 17.68 -4.96
CA LEU A 40 14.44 16.75 -5.02
C LEU A 40 14.01 15.31 -4.77
N ALA A 41 13.10 15.09 -3.81
CA ALA A 41 12.57 13.75 -3.54
C ALA A 41 11.93 13.14 -4.79
N LEU A 42 11.04 13.87 -5.45
CA LEU A 42 10.39 13.40 -6.67
C LEU A 42 11.40 13.07 -7.78
N ALA A 43 12.37 13.96 -8.03
CA ALA A 43 13.41 13.74 -9.02
C ALA A 43 14.28 12.50 -8.72
N GLU A 44 14.64 12.30 -7.43
CA GLU A 44 15.42 11.12 -7.03
C GLU A 44 14.61 9.82 -7.11
N ILE A 45 13.32 9.84 -6.82
CA ILE A 45 12.43 8.67 -6.97
C ILE A 45 12.34 8.27 -8.44
N GLU A 46 12.12 9.22 -9.35
CA GLU A 46 12.07 8.96 -10.78
C GLU A 46 13.42 8.42 -11.31
N ARG A 47 14.53 9.03 -10.89
CA ARG A 47 15.88 8.69 -11.38
C ARG A 47 16.37 7.33 -10.88
N SER A 48 16.13 7.03 -9.59
CA SER A 48 16.76 5.90 -8.92
C SER A 48 15.90 4.63 -8.89
N ALA A 49 14.59 4.75 -9.19
CA ALA A 49 13.61 3.67 -9.07
C ALA A 49 13.81 2.86 -7.77
N PRO A 50 13.58 3.48 -6.59
CA PRO A 50 13.84 2.86 -5.31
C PRO A 50 12.88 1.71 -5.01
N ASP A 51 13.25 0.87 -4.04
CA ASP A 51 12.42 -0.21 -3.53
C ASP A 51 11.51 0.25 -2.37
N LEU A 52 11.80 1.42 -1.77
CA LEU A 52 11.01 2.06 -0.70
C LEU A 52 11.29 3.56 -0.66
N VAL A 53 10.28 4.34 -0.28
CA VAL A 53 10.39 5.78 0.01
C VAL A 53 9.98 6.07 1.45
N LEU A 54 10.84 6.80 2.18
CA LEU A 54 10.51 7.44 3.45
C LEU A 54 10.31 8.93 3.18
N LEU A 55 9.16 9.48 3.52
CA LEU A 55 8.75 10.78 3.04
C LEU A 55 8.18 11.64 4.17
N ASP A 56 8.91 12.68 4.58
CA ASP A 56 8.37 13.65 5.53
C ASP A 56 7.22 14.44 4.90
N VAL A 57 6.24 14.77 5.72
CA VAL A 57 5.09 15.58 5.29
C VAL A 57 5.49 17.04 5.10
N MET A 58 6.25 17.58 6.07
CA MET A 58 6.52 19.00 6.16
C MET A 58 7.86 19.36 5.50
N MET A 59 7.86 19.45 4.18
CA MET A 59 9.06 19.83 3.42
C MET A 59 8.85 21.12 2.63
N PRO A 60 9.91 21.91 2.41
CA PRO A 60 9.85 23.10 1.57
C PRO A 60 9.66 22.73 0.08
N LYS A 61 9.25 23.72 -0.73
CA LYS A 61 8.98 23.66 -2.18
C LYS A 61 7.80 22.75 -2.55
N MET A 62 7.76 21.52 -2.05
CA MET A 62 6.69 20.57 -2.29
C MET A 62 6.53 19.70 -1.03
N ASP A 63 5.31 19.66 -0.48
CA ASP A 63 5.03 18.83 0.69
C ASP A 63 5.01 17.33 0.34
N GLY A 64 5.18 16.48 1.37
CA GLY A 64 5.24 15.02 1.17
C GLY A 64 3.94 14.43 0.63
N PHE A 65 2.79 15.03 0.90
CA PHE A 65 1.52 14.58 0.34
C PHE A 65 1.47 14.78 -1.18
N THR A 66 1.91 15.95 -1.64
CA THR A 66 2.01 16.25 -3.07
C THR A 66 3.00 15.34 -3.76
N VAL A 67 4.16 15.05 -3.13
CA VAL A 67 5.13 14.07 -3.65
C VAL A 67 4.49 12.69 -3.76
N CYS A 68 3.83 12.21 -2.68
CA CYS A 68 3.15 10.92 -2.67
C CYS A 68 2.14 10.80 -3.81
N GLN A 69 1.29 11.80 -4.00
CA GLN A 69 0.29 11.83 -5.05
C GLN A 69 0.93 11.74 -6.44
N ARG A 70 1.97 12.54 -6.71
CA ARG A 70 2.69 12.54 -8.00
C ARG A 70 3.40 11.21 -8.27
N VAL A 71 4.03 10.62 -7.26
CA VAL A 71 4.65 9.30 -7.38
C VAL A 71 3.63 8.26 -7.80
N ARG A 72 2.40 8.31 -7.29
CA ARG A 72 1.32 7.37 -7.64
C ARG A 72 0.82 7.50 -9.09
N GLU A 73 1.13 8.58 -9.79
CA GLU A 73 0.82 8.73 -11.22
C GLU A 73 1.68 7.80 -12.10
N PHE A 74 2.89 7.41 -11.64
CA PHE A 74 3.82 6.60 -12.43
C PHE A 74 4.41 5.39 -11.70
N SER A 75 4.22 5.25 -10.39
CA SER A 75 4.86 4.19 -9.60
C SER A 75 4.00 3.67 -8.47
N SER A 76 4.06 2.35 -8.26
CA SER A 76 3.49 1.66 -7.10
C SER A 76 4.51 1.42 -5.97
N VAL A 77 5.69 2.06 -6.01
CA VAL A 77 6.73 1.92 -4.98
C VAL A 77 6.14 2.12 -3.59
N PRO A 78 6.47 1.28 -2.60
CA PRO A 78 6.00 1.47 -1.24
C PRO A 78 6.46 2.82 -0.66
N ILE A 79 5.54 3.51 0.03
CA ILE A 79 5.81 4.82 0.66
C ILE A 79 5.42 4.73 2.14
N ILE A 80 6.36 5.09 3.01
CA ILE A 80 6.10 5.36 4.43
C ILE A 80 6.09 6.87 4.62
N ILE A 81 4.97 7.43 5.06
CA ILE A 81 4.86 8.84 5.44
C ILE A 81 5.43 9.03 6.84
N VAL A 82 6.30 10.02 7.00
CA VAL A 82 6.80 10.46 8.30
C VAL A 82 6.06 11.74 8.70
N THR A 83 5.46 11.79 9.89
CA THR A 83 4.61 12.92 10.30
C THR A 83 4.81 13.27 11.76
N ALA A 84 4.48 14.51 12.18
CA ALA A 84 4.56 14.93 13.56
C ALA A 84 3.45 14.30 14.41
N ARG A 85 3.72 14.12 15.71
CA ARG A 85 2.74 13.61 16.68
C ARG A 85 1.56 14.59 16.83
N GLY A 86 0.33 14.05 16.86
CA GLY A 86 -0.90 14.84 17.05
C GLY A 86 -1.61 15.23 15.76
N GLN A 87 -1.08 14.86 14.60
CA GLN A 87 -1.71 15.09 13.29
C GLN A 87 -2.36 13.81 12.75
N ASP A 88 -3.37 13.29 13.46
CA ASP A 88 -4.08 12.09 13.00
C ASP A 88 -4.73 12.30 11.62
N GLN A 89 -5.11 13.54 11.30
CA GLN A 89 -5.60 13.89 9.97
C GLN A 89 -4.53 13.69 8.88
N ASP A 90 -3.25 13.91 9.19
CA ASP A 90 -2.15 13.72 8.23
C ASP A 90 -1.89 12.24 7.95
N LYS A 91 -2.03 11.36 8.97
CA LYS A 91 -1.98 9.91 8.78
C LYS A 91 -3.05 9.45 7.80
N VAL A 92 -4.30 9.88 8.04
CA VAL A 92 -5.45 9.61 7.19
C VAL A 92 -5.20 10.09 5.77
N LYS A 93 -4.82 11.36 5.63
CA LYS A 93 -4.55 11.99 4.34
C LYS A 93 -3.42 11.30 3.59
N GLY A 94 -2.31 11.00 4.28
CA GLY A 94 -1.17 10.28 3.67
C GLY A 94 -1.57 8.91 3.14
N LEU A 95 -2.29 8.13 3.96
CA LEU A 95 -2.81 6.84 3.55
C LEU A 95 -3.80 6.98 2.38
N ASP A 96 -4.73 7.93 2.42
CA ASP A 96 -5.70 8.17 1.32
C ASP A 96 -5.02 8.56 0.00
N LEU A 97 -3.89 9.29 0.06
CA LEU A 97 -3.10 9.69 -1.11
C LEU A 97 -2.18 8.59 -1.65
N GLY A 98 -2.10 7.45 -0.97
CA GLY A 98 -1.37 6.32 -1.51
C GLY A 98 -0.20 5.81 -0.68
N ALA A 99 0.06 6.35 0.51
CA ALA A 99 1.04 5.76 1.41
C ALA A 99 0.64 4.34 1.84
N ASP A 100 1.64 3.50 2.08
CA ASP A 100 1.47 2.11 2.52
C ASP A 100 1.59 1.96 4.02
N ASP A 101 2.25 2.93 4.67
CA ASP A 101 2.44 2.98 6.12
C ASP A 101 2.73 4.41 6.57
N TYR A 102 2.76 4.64 7.88
CA TYR A 102 3.17 5.91 8.47
C TYR A 102 4.06 5.70 9.70
N LEU A 103 4.90 6.70 10.01
CA LEU A 103 5.77 6.74 11.17
C LEU A 103 5.63 8.11 11.85
N THR A 104 5.39 8.13 13.15
CA THR A 104 5.10 9.37 13.89
C THR A 104 6.33 9.88 14.62
N LYS A 105 6.75 11.12 14.36
CA LYS A 105 7.83 11.81 15.09
C LYS A 105 7.34 12.22 16.50
N PRO A 106 8.16 12.02 17.58
CA PRO A 106 9.43 11.32 17.59
C PRO A 106 9.26 9.79 17.56
N PHE A 107 10.13 9.10 16.84
CA PHE A 107 10.16 7.65 16.74
C PHE A 107 11.51 7.09 17.21
N SER A 108 11.55 5.83 17.56
CA SER A 108 12.81 5.11 17.83
C SER A 108 13.41 4.55 16.53
N VAL A 109 14.73 4.29 16.56
CA VAL A 109 15.39 3.63 15.42
C VAL A 109 14.82 2.23 15.20
N GLU A 110 14.50 1.52 16.27
CA GLU A 110 13.89 0.19 16.21
C GLU A 110 12.53 0.23 15.50
N GLU A 111 11.69 1.22 15.80
CA GLU A 111 10.39 1.40 15.15
C GLU A 111 10.56 1.71 13.66
N LEU A 112 11.46 2.65 13.29
CA LEU A 112 11.78 2.94 11.90
C LEU A 112 12.18 1.66 11.15
N LEU A 113 13.16 0.91 11.68
CA LEU A 113 13.67 -0.30 11.04
C LEU A 113 12.62 -1.41 10.96
N ALA A 114 11.77 -1.55 11.98
CA ALA A 114 10.68 -2.51 11.99
C ALA A 114 9.67 -2.22 10.86
N ARG A 115 9.26 -0.96 10.70
CA ARG A 115 8.34 -0.54 9.63
C ARG A 115 8.96 -0.71 8.24
N VAL A 116 10.21 -0.30 8.07
CA VAL A 116 10.96 -0.50 6.81
C VAL A 116 11.00 -1.97 6.43
N ARG A 117 11.39 -2.86 7.35
CA ARG A 117 11.39 -4.31 7.11
C ARG A 117 10.00 -4.85 6.80
N ALA A 118 8.97 -4.41 7.50
CA ALA A 118 7.60 -4.86 7.29
C ALA A 118 7.08 -4.46 5.89
N VAL A 119 7.34 -3.22 5.47
CA VAL A 119 6.91 -2.72 4.15
C VAL A 119 7.68 -3.41 3.02
N LEU A 120 9.01 -3.54 3.13
CA LEU A 120 9.83 -4.24 2.14
C LEU A 120 9.46 -5.72 2.03
N ARG A 121 9.22 -6.39 3.16
CA ARG A 121 8.72 -7.78 3.16
C ARG A 121 7.41 -7.89 2.42
N ARG A 122 6.46 -6.98 2.63
CA ARG A 122 5.18 -6.95 1.90
C ARG A 122 5.40 -6.82 0.39
N ALA A 123 6.32 -5.96 -0.04
CA ALA A 123 6.65 -5.79 -1.45
C ALA A 123 7.35 -7.03 -2.06
N GLN A 124 8.21 -7.71 -1.29
CA GLN A 124 8.93 -8.90 -1.76
C GLN A 124 8.05 -10.15 -1.83
N PHE A 125 7.04 -10.30 -0.95
CA PHE A 125 6.09 -11.41 -1.02
C PHE A 125 5.33 -11.45 -2.35
N LEU A 126 5.23 -10.32 -3.06
CA LEU A 126 4.72 -10.29 -4.43
C LEU A 126 5.58 -11.12 -5.40
N ALA A 127 6.87 -11.34 -5.11
CA ALA A 127 7.79 -12.08 -5.98
C ALA A 127 7.85 -13.59 -5.68
N THR A 128 7.30 -14.07 -4.56
CA THR A 128 7.54 -15.45 -4.08
C THR A 128 6.29 -16.31 -3.88
N ASP A 129 5.08 -15.75 -3.96
CA ASP A 129 3.82 -16.49 -3.77
C ASP A 129 3.44 -17.39 -4.99
N THR A 130 4.41 -18.03 -5.61
CA THR A 130 4.18 -19.20 -6.48
C THR A 130 3.84 -20.40 -5.59
N VAL A 131 2.59 -20.42 -5.13
CA VAL A 131 2.10 -21.52 -4.28
C VAL A 131 2.05 -22.80 -5.13
N ALA A 132 2.96 -23.71 -4.83
CA ALA A 132 2.93 -25.06 -5.38
C ALA A 132 1.55 -25.70 -5.12
N GLY A 133 0.78 -25.93 -6.21
CA GLY A 133 -0.47 -26.71 -6.17
C GLY A 133 -1.78 -25.91 -6.07
N ARG A 134 -1.78 -24.57 -6.12
CA ARG A 134 -3.02 -23.78 -6.22
C ARG A 134 -3.24 -23.24 -7.63
N THR A 135 -4.51 -23.04 -7.99
CA THR A 135 -4.89 -22.33 -9.23
C THR A 135 -4.12 -21.01 -9.32
N THR A 136 -3.37 -20.85 -10.41
CA THR A 136 -2.57 -19.63 -10.64
C THR A 136 -3.43 -18.40 -10.89
N VAL A 137 -4.73 -18.59 -11.12
CA VAL A 137 -5.69 -17.54 -11.45
C VAL A 137 -6.94 -17.67 -10.59
N ALA A 138 -7.36 -16.60 -9.95
CA ALA A 138 -8.68 -16.49 -9.30
C ALA A 138 -9.59 -15.56 -10.12
N THR A 139 -10.87 -15.94 -10.22
CA THR A 139 -11.89 -15.13 -10.91
C THR A 139 -13.06 -14.86 -9.98
N VAL A 140 -13.43 -13.59 -9.83
CA VAL A 140 -14.55 -13.13 -9.00
C VAL A 140 -15.40 -12.15 -9.84
N GLY A 141 -16.42 -12.68 -10.54
CA GLY A 141 -17.14 -11.90 -11.55
C GLY A 141 -16.20 -11.51 -12.71
N GLU A 142 -16.07 -10.23 -12.99
CA GLU A 142 -15.16 -9.70 -14.02
C GLU A 142 -13.75 -9.40 -13.49
N LEU A 143 -13.54 -9.56 -12.18
CA LEU A 143 -12.23 -9.42 -11.56
C LEU A 143 -11.43 -10.71 -11.75
N VAL A 144 -10.24 -10.59 -12.35
CA VAL A 144 -9.30 -11.70 -12.54
C VAL A 144 -7.98 -11.36 -11.89
N ILE A 145 -7.46 -12.28 -11.10
CA ILE A 145 -6.16 -12.16 -10.39
C ILE A 145 -5.28 -13.31 -10.85
N ASP A 146 -4.24 -13.00 -11.62
CA ASP A 146 -3.17 -13.94 -11.95
C ASP A 146 -2.05 -13.81 -10.92
N TYR A 147 -1.98 -14.79 -10.02
CA TYR A 147 -0.98 -14.81 -8.94
C TYR A 147 0.44 -15.04 -9.45
N ALA A 148 0.59 -15.77 -10.58
CA ALA A 148 1.90 -16.07 -11.15
C ALA A 148 2.52 -14.84 -11.83
N GLN A 149 1.69 -14.01 -12.46
CA GLN A 149 2.11 -12.78 -13.13
C GLN A 149 1.96 -11.53 -12.25
N HIS A 150 1.38 -11.66 -11.04
CA HIS A 150 0.98 -10.55 -10.17
C HIS A 150 0.09 -9.52 -10.89
N LEU A 151 -0.71 -9.99 -11.82
CA LEU A 151 -1.58 -9.18 -12.65
C LEU A 151 -3.01 -9.22 -12.11
N VAL A 152 -3.61 -8.06 -11.97
CA VAL A 152 -5.03 -7.92 -11.64
C VAL A 152 -5.72 -7.21 -12.77
N THR A 153 -6.81 -7.76 -13.27
CA THR A 153 -7.64 -7.12 -14.28
C THR A 153 -9.10 -7.07 -13.84
N LEU A 154 -9.81 -6.02 -14.25
CA LEU A 154 -11.25 -5.88 -14.08
C LEU A 154 -11.88 -5.57 -15.42
N ALA A 155 -12.84 -6.39 -15.85
CA ALA A 155 -13.46 -6.31 -17.17
C ALA A 155 -12.41 -6.22 -18.31
N GLY A 156 -11.30 -6.97 -18.18
CA GLY A 156 -10.20 -7.03 -19.14
C GLY A 156 -9.18 -5.87 -19.04
N ASN A 157 -9.42 -4.85 -18.22
CA ASN A 157 -8.49 -3.73 -18.02
C ASN A 157 -7.57 -3.99 -16.83
N GLU A 158 -6.27 -3.75 -16.99
CA GLU A 158 -5.30 -3.90 -15.93
C GLU A 158 -5.50 -2.85 -14.83
N LEU A 159 -5.42 -3.31 -13.57
CA LEU A 159 -5.49 -2.46 -12.39
C LEU A 159 -4.10 -2.32 -11.76
N THR A 160 -3.58 -1.11 -11.72
CA THR A 160 -2.35 -0.80 -10.98
C THR A 160 -2.64 -0.75 -9.48
N LEU A 161 -2.12 -1.71 -8.72
CA LEU A 161 -2.25 -1.80 -7.27
C LEU A 161 -0.90 -1.58 -6.59
N THR A 162 -0.92 -0.92 -5.42
CA THR A 162 0.25 -0.94 -4.54
C THR A 162 0.45 -2.33 -3.94
N PRO A 163 1.65 -2.67 -3.42
CA PRO A 163 1.88 -3.94 -2.75
C PRO A 163 0.87 -4.24 -1.63
N THR A 164 0.51 -3.24 -0.85
CA THR A 164 -0.47 -3.37 0.24
C THR A 164 -1.88 -3.65 -0.28
N GLU A 165 -2.33 -2.92 -1.30
CA GLU A 165 -3.63 -3.13 -1.96
C GLU A 165 -3.71 -4.53 -2.59
N TYR A 166 -2.64 -4.96 -3.26
CA TYR A 166 -2.58 -6.29 -3.86
C TYR A 166 -2.70 -7.39 -2.81
N ARG A 167 -1.95 -7.30 -1.70
CA ARG A 167 -2.05 -8.27 -0.59
C ARG A 167 -3.44 -8.32 0.03
N LEU A 168 -4.05 -7.15 0.28
CA LEU A 168 -5.40 -7.07 0.81
C LEU A 168 -6.41 -7.72 -0.14
N LEU A 169 -6.33 -7.41 -1.43
CA LEU A 169 -7.23 -7.98 -2.45
C LEU A 169 -7.04 -9.49 -2.59
N THR A 170 -5.81 -9.97 -2.66
CA THR A 170 -5.51 -11.40 -2.83
C THR A 170 -5.95 -12.23 -1.64
N TYR A 171 -5.77 -11.73 -0.42
CA TYR A 171 -6.25 -12.42 0.77
C TYR A 171 -7.78 -12.50 0.82
N LEU A 172 -8.47 -11.44 0.47
CA LEU A 172 -9.93 -11.44 0.33
C LEU A 172 -10.39 -12.37 -0.80
N ALA A 173 -9.66 -12.43 -1.92
CA ALA A 173 -9.97 -13.32 -3.04
C ALA A 173 -9.75 -14.80 -2.73
N GLN A 174 -8.81 -15.14 -1.87
CA GLN A 174 -8.65 -16.51 -1.35
C GLN A 174 -9.82 -16.93 -0.44
N ASN A 175 -10.61 -15.98 0.03
CA ASN A 175 -11.73 -16.17 0.95
C ASN A 175 -13.05 -15.60 0.41
N VAL A 176 -13.28 -15.69 -0.90
CA VAL A 176 -14.50 -15.17 -1.56
C VAL A 176 -15.75 -15.67 -0.86
N GLY A 177 -16.71 -14.78 -0.62
CA GLY A 177 -18.00 -15.07 0.03
C GLY A 177 -17.91 -15.23 1.56
N ARG A 178 -16.71 -15.13 2.15
CA ARG A 178 -16.53 -15.18 3.60
C ARG A 178 -16.28 -13.79 4.16
N VAL A 179 -16.83 -13.52 5.34
CA VAL A 179 -16.52 -12.30 6.10
C VAL A 179 -15.21 -12.51 6.83
N ILE A 180 -14.22 -11.65 6.57
CA ILE A 180 -12.95 -11.64 7.28
C ILE A 180 -12.96 -10.48 8.26
N THR A 181 -12.59 -10.77 9.52
CA THR A 181 -12.57 -9.74 10.57
C THR A 181 -11.49 -8.70 10.32
N GLN A 182 -11.65 -7.51 10.92
CA GLN A 182 -10.67 -6.43 10.76
C GLN A 182 -9.29 -6.87 11.27
N ASP A 183 -9.23 -7.52 12.43
CA ASP A 183 -7.97 -7.97 13.03
C ASP A 183 -7.26 -9.01 12.16
N LEU A 184 -7.98 -9.98 11.58
CA LEU A 184 -7.38 -10.95 10.66
C LEU A 184 -6.85 -10.30 9.39
N LEU A 185 -7.51 -9.27 8.88
CA LEU A 185 -7.02 -8.50 7.73
C LEU A 185 -5.77 -7.70 8.09
N LEU A 186 -5.77 -7.04 9.25
CA LEU A 186 -4.61 -6.28 9.74
C LEU A 186 -3.41 -7.20 9.96
N GLU A 187 -3.61 -8.29 10.69
CA GLU A 187 -2.57 -9.27 10.97
C GLU A 187 -1.96 -9.85 9.68
N HIS A 188 -2.81 -10.29 8.75
CA HIS A 188 -2.34 -10.92 7.52
C HIS A 188 -1.64 -9.93 6.59
N VAL A 189 -2.17 -8.73 6.43
CA VAL A 189 -1.65 -7.74 5.47
C VAL A 189 -0.49 -6.95 6.06
N TRP A 190 -0.57 -6.51 7.32
CA TRP A 190 0.45 -5.66 7.96
C TRP A 190 1.29 -6.36 9.01
N GLY A 191 0.75 -7.36 9.70
CA GLY A 191 1.37 -8.08 10.81
C GLY A 191 0.73 -7.77 12.15
N GLU A 192 1.08 -8.54 13.19
CA GLU A 192 0.49 -8.45 14.54
C GLU A 192 0.66 -7.06 15.17
N ASP A 193 1.76 -6.36 14.86
CA ASP A 193 2.05 -5.01 15.40
C ASP A 193 1.00 -3.96 14.98
N TYR A 194 0.14 -4.28 14.02
CA TYR A 194 -0.89 -3.38 13.48
C TYR A 194 -2.30 -3.71 13.96
N LEU A 195 -2.44 -4.65 14.91
CA LEU A 195 -3.74 -4.96 15.50
C LEU A 195 -4.34 -3.71 16.17
N GLY A 196 -5.62 -3.43 15.89
CA GLY A 196 -6.29 -2.22 16.34
C GLY A 196 -6.19 -1.01 15.42
N GLU A 197 -5.29 -1.02 14.42
CA GLU A 197 -5.15 0.05 13.41
C GLU A 197 -6.26 -0.01 12.34
N SER A 198 -7.50 -0.13 12.81
CA SER A 198 -8.68 -0.30 11.95
C SER A 198 -8.85 0.82 10.91
N HIS A 199 -8.34 2.02 11.22
CA HIS A 199 -8.37 3.15 10.32
C HIS A 199 -7.47 2.92 9.08
N MET A 200 -6.27 2.36 9.27
CA MET A 200 -5.38 2.00 8.17
C MET A 200 -6.05 1.01 7.20
N LEU A 201 -6.73 -0.01 7.75
CA LEU A 201 -7.50 -0.95 6.96
C LEU A 201 -8.63 -0.27 6.19
N GLN A 202 -9.38 0.62 6.86
CA GLN A 202 -10.51 1.36 6.27
C GLN A 202 -10.10 2.19 5.06
N VAL A 203 -8.98 2.92 5.18
CA VAL A 203 -8.42 3.72 4.09
C VAL A 203 -8.04 2.83 2.90
N ASN A 204 -7.34 1.72 3.14
CA ASN A 204 -6.93 0.80 2.06
C ASN A 204 -8.13 0.10 1.39
N VAL A 205 -9.17 -0.24 2.15
CA VAL A 205 -10.45 -0.73 1.59
C VAL A 205 -11.10 0.33 0.70
N ASN A 206 -11.13 1.59 1.12
CA ASN A 206 -11.71 2.67 0.31
C ASN A 206 -10.89 2.92 -0.96
N ARG A 207 -9.56 2.82 -0.89
CA ARG A 207 -8.69 2.91 -2.09
C ARG A 207 -8.96 1.76 -3.06
N LEU A 208 -9.06 0.52 -2.58
CA LEU A 208 -9.44 -0.62 -3.41
C LEU A 208 -10.81 -0.42 -4.05
N ARG A 209 -11.81 0.08 -3.31
CA ARG A 209 -13.13 0.38 -3.87
C ARG A 209 -13.06 1.38 -5.01
N ARG A 210 -12.26 2.45 -4.88
CA ARG A 210 -12.07 3.42 -5.98
C ARG A 210 -11.53 2.79 -7.26
N LYS A 211 -10.84 1.65 -7.15
CA LYS A 211 -10.28 0.91 -8.30
C LYS A 211 -11.19 -0.23 -8.80
N LEU A 212 -11.95 -0.85 -7.90
CA LEU A 212 -12.77 -2.02 -8.21
C LEU A 212 -14.24 -1.70 -8.53
N GLU A 213 -14.76 -0.61 -7.98
CA GLU A 213 -16.20 -0.32 -8.01
C GLU A 213 -16.51 0.82 -8.98
N ALA A 214 -17.59 0.70 -9.72
CA ALA A 214 -18.12 1.81 -10.50
C ALA A 214 -18.61 2.96 -9.61
N ASP A 215 -19.19 2.62 -8.45
CA ASP A 215 -19.54 3.55 -7.36
C ASP A 215 -18.98 3.03 -6.04
N PRO A 216 -17.89 3.64 -5.51
CA PRO A 216 -17.30 3.25 -4.24
C PRO A 216 -18.22 3.36 -3.03
N THR A 217 -19.28 4.18 -3.09
CA THR A 217 -20.27 4.36 -2.01
C THR A 217 -21.29 3.22 -1.98
N HIS A 218 -21.52 2.57 -3.11
CA HIS A 218 -22.38 1.40 -3.26
C HIS A 218 -21.59 0.19 -3.77
N PRO A 219 -20.61 -0.31 -3.00
CA PRO A 219 -19.68 -1.32 -3.49
C PRO A 219 -20.40 -2.63 -3.83
N ARG A 220 -20.04 -3.24 -4.96
CA ARG A 220 -20.59 -4.51 -5.43
C ARG A 220 -19.66 -5.68 -5.14
N TYR A 221 -18.34 -5.48 -5.26
CA TYR A 221 -17.31 -6.48 -5.00
C TYR A 221 -16.91 -6.52 -3.52
N LEU A 222 -16.51 -5.37 -2.95
CA LEU A 222 -15.91 -5.29 -1.62
C LEU A 222 -16.93 -4.77 -0.59
N LYS A 223 -17.67 -5.69 0.03
CA LYS A 223 -18.73 -5.38 0.99
C LYS A 223 -18.19 -5.15 2.40
N THR A 224 -18.78 -4.20 3.12
CA THR A 224 -18.59 -4.04 4.57
C THR A 224 -19.64 -4.86 5.33
N LYS A 225 -19.19 -5.60 6.35
CA LYS A 225 -20.06 -6.15 7.40
C LYS A 225 -19.84 -5.35 8.67
N VAL A 226 -20.77 -4.44 8.91
CA VAL A 226 -20.68 -3.45 10.00
C VAL A 226 -20.33 -4.13 11.33
N GLY A 227 -19.34 -3.61 12.04
CA GLY A 227 -18.87 -4.14 13.32
C GLY A 227 -18.07 -5.44 13.26
N ILE A 228 -17.87 -6.03 12.06
CA ILE A 228 -17.17 -7.31 11.91
C ILE A 228 -15.94 -7.18 11.02
N GLY A 229 -16.13 -6.76 9.75
CA GLY A 229 -15.01 -6.72 8.78
C GLY A 229 -15.50 -6.56 7.34
N TYR A 230 -14.79 -7.23 6.42
CA TYR A 230 -15.01 -7.08 4.99
C TYR A 230 -15.14 -8.44 4.29
N MET A 231 -15.77 -8.43 3.12
CA MET A 231 -16.00 -9.61 2.31
C MET A 231 -15.90 -9.25 0.84
N LEU A 232 -15.13 -10.03 0.08
CA LEU A 232 -15.12 -9.97 -1.38
C LEU A 232 -16.16 -10.96 -1.92
N MET A 233 -16.95 -10.51 -2.89
CA MET A 233 -17.96 -11.36 -3.56
C MET A 233 -18.10 -10.98 -5.03
N ALA A 234 -18.51 -11.94 -5.85
CA ALA A 234 -18.90 -11.63 -7.23
C ALA A 234 -20.18 -10.77 -7.21
N PRO A 235 -20.23 -9.68 -7.99
CA PRO A 235 -21.48 -8.95 -8.19
C PRO A 235 -22.55 -9.89 -8.75
N ALA A 236 -23.79 -9.72 -8.32
CA ALA A 236 -24.91 -10.38 -8.99
C ALA A 236 -24.90 -9.94 -10.49
N PRO A 237 -25.22 -10.85 -11.43
CA PRO A 237 -25.41 -10.47 -12.83
C PRO A 237 -26.34 -9.26 -12.88
N ALA A 238 -26.02 -8.27 -13.71
CA ALA A 238 -26.95 -7.18 -13.96
C ALA A 238 -28.23 -7.81 -14.47
N GLU A 239 -29.32 -7.72 -13.71
CA GLU A 239 -30.65 -8.05 -14.23
C GLU A 239 -30.83 -7.17 -15.47
N HIS A 240 -30.84 -7.80 -16.64
CA HIS A 240 -31.31 -7.14 -17.82
C HIS A 240 -32.73 -6.63 -17.50
N ALA A 241 -32.85 -5.32 -17.40
CA ALA A 241 -34.18 -4.70 -17.38
C ALA A 241 -34.94 -5.28 -18.57
N GLN A 242 -35.74 -6.28 -18.30
CA GLN A 242 -36.74 -6.73 -19.27
C GLN A 242 -37.65 -5.53 -19.45
N SER A 243 -37.44 -4.83 -20.55
CA SER A 243 -38.44 -3.95 -21.12
C SER A 243 -39.61 -4.84 -21.47
N GLU A 244 -40.60 -4.84 -20.61
CA GLU A 244 -41.93 -5.35 -20.98
C GLU A 244 -42.49 -4.50 -22.14
N PRO A 245 -43.11 -5.14 -23.11
CA PRO A 245 -43.68 -4.52 -24.29
C PRO A 245 -44.89 -3.64 -24.00
#